data_eff4f95cdcf9cce859ae913861d25cf7
#
_entry.id   eff4f95cdcf9cce859ae913861d25cf7
#
_cell.length_a   1.000
_cell.length_b   1.000
_cell.length_c   1.000
_cell.angle_alpha   90.00
_cell.angle_beta   90.00
_cell.angle_gamma   90.00
#
_symmetry.space_group_name_H-M   'P 1'
#
loop_
_entity.id
_entity.type
_entity.pdbx_description
1 polymer ?
#
loop_
_entity_poly.entity_id
_entity_poly.type
_entity_poly.pdbx_seq_one_letter_code
_entity_poly.pdbx_strand_id
1 'polypeptide(L)'
;MQRTLTVIHALGLMLAVFSFAYLMPILTAIIYGQGEVFQDFLLAMVWTLATGVLMWMLTRRYKGELSIRHGYLLVVAMWTAMPAVATLPLLLLLPDLSFTDAYFETMSGLTTTGATVLVGLDVLSPALNIWRHELNWLGGMGIIVLAVAVLPLLGIGGRQLFKAETPGPMKDSALTPRITETARNLWLVYLGITIACIVSLKLAGMNWLDSICHAFAAMGLGGFSTHDASVGFFNSPAIEAVLMVFMLLAAMNFATHFLALRAKSLKPYRMDVEGLATVGLIVLSCFGIAGFLWWQGTYPSFLTALRHASFNLISVATDCGFASVDFNQWPIFAPLWMLLLSCIAASSGSTGGGIKMIRTLVLVKQAGREFVKLLHPAAINPMKIGGHVISNSVVFSVLGFIFLYFMSVATLTFALLISGLDFISAFSAIIACINNAGPGLGLVGPANNYGALTDFQTWVCTAAMLIGRLEIFTVLILFTPHFWRR
;
A
#
# COMPACT_ATOMS: atom_id res chain seq x y z
N MET A 1 30.62 5.02 -11.11
CA MET A 1 30.78 6.02 -10.05
C MET A 1 30.00 7.31 -10.32
N GLN A 2 30.20 8.06 -11.43
CA GLN A 2 29.46 9.31 -11.69
C GLN A 2 27.92 9.15 -11.65
N ARG A 3 27.37 8.13 -12.28
CA ARG A 3 25.92 7.89 -12.33
C ARG A 3 25.29 7.49 -10.97
N THR A 4 26.05 6.81 -10.09
CA THR A 4 25.59 6.52 -8.71
C THR A 4 25.52 7.81 -7.89
N LEU A 5 26.41 8.76 -8.11
CA LEU A 5 26.38 10.07 -7.47
C LEU A 5 25.16 10.92 -7.92
N THR A 6 24.68 10.72 -9.17
CA THR A 6 23.41 11.32 -9.62
C THR A 6 22.21 10.75 -8.85
N VAL A 7 22.23 9.45 -8.51
CA VAL A 7 21.18 8.83 -7.65
C VAL A 7 21.21 9.46 -6.25
N ILE A 8 22.41 9.61 -5.66
CA ILE A 8 22.56 10.24 -4.34
C ILE A 8 22.09 11.69 -4.38
N HIS A 9 22.37 12.41 -5.46
CA HIS A 9 21.89 13.78 -5.66
C HIS A 9 20.35 13.87 -5.64
N ALA A 10 19.69 12.99 -6.40
CA ALA A 10 18.23 12.93 -6.45
C ALA A 10 17.64 12.50 -5.10
N LEU A 11 18.25 11.50 -4.43
CA LEU A 11 17.82 11.04 -3.11
C LEU A 11 17.92 12.16 -2.07
N GLY A 12 19.01 12.94 -2.06
CA GLY A 12 19.18 14.06 -1.15
C GLY A 12 18.08 15.11 -1.32
N LEU A 13 17.73 15.44 -2.57
CA LEU A 13 16.61 16.34 -2.85
C LEU A 13 15.27 15.79 -2.36
N MET A 14 15.03 14.48 -2.55
CA MET A 14 13.79 13.84 -2.11
C MET A 14 13.68 13.84 -0.59
N LEU A 15 14.75 13.57 0.16
CA LEU A 15 14.79 13.67 1.62
C LEU A 15 14.53 15.11 2.10
N ALA A 16 15.10 16.10 1.43
CA ALA A 16 14.84 17.51 1.73
C ALA A 16 13.37 17.89 1.50
N VAL A 17 12.73 17.36 0.46
CA VAL A 17 11.28 17.53 0.23
C VAL A 17 10.47 16.76 1.26
N PHE A 18 10.85 15.52 1.58
CA PHE A 18 10.17 14.71 2.58
C PHE A 18 10.17 15.35 3.97
N SER A 19 11.19 16.16 4.32
CA SER A 19 11.23 16.87 5.61
C SER A 19 10.02 17.78 5.85
N PHE A 20 9.34 18.25 4.80
CA PHE A 20 8.12 19.05 4.95
C PHE A 20 6.92 18.24 5.44
N ALA A 21 6.96 16.91 5.35
CA ALA A 21 5.92 16.06 5.93
C ALA A 21 5.81 16.24 7.46
N TYR A 22 6.92 16.50 8.15
CA TYR A 22 6.89 16.75 9.59
C TYR A 22 6.09 18.00 10.01
N LEU A 23 5.71 18.88 9.07
CA LEU A 23 4.92 20.08 9.41
C LEU A 23 3.53 19.74 9.94
N MET A 24 2.90 18.66 9.45
CA MET A 24 1.57 18.29 9.91
C MET A 24 1.56 17.81 11.38
N PRO A 25 2.42 16.86 11.81
CA PRO A 25 2.52 16.52 13.22
C PRO A 25 3.02 17.69 14.10
N ILE A 26 3.90 18.57 13.58
CA ILE A 26 4.32 19.80 14.30
C ILE A 26 3.11 20.70 14.57
N LEU A 27 2.27 20.96 13.57
CA LEU A 27 1.03 21.73 13.73
C LEU A 27 0.07 21.05 14.72
N THR A 28 -0.02 19.73 14.67
CA THR A 28 -0.84 18.96 15.61
C THR A 28 -0.32 19.12 17.04
N ALA A 29 0.99 19.02 17.25
CA ALA A 29 1.61 19.22 18.58
C ALA A 29 1.32 20.62 19.13
N ILE A 30 1.35 21.66 18.27
CA ILE A 30 0.97 23.02 18.66
C ILE A 30 -0.50 23.11 19.08
N ILE A 31 -1.41 22.54 18.29
CA ILE A 31 -2.86 22.58 18.53
C ILE A 31 -3.21 21.89 19.86
N TYR A 32 -2.53 20.78 20.17
CA TYR A 32 -2.77 20.00 21.39
C TYR A 32 -1.86 20.44 22.59
N GLY A 33 -1.05 21.49 22.43
CA GLY A 33 -0.20 22.04 23.50
C GLY A 33 0.94 21.11 23.95
N GLN A 34 1.43 20.25 23.06
CA GLN A 34 2.46 19.24 23.34
C GLN A 34 3.87 19.80 23.08
N GLY A 35 4.42 20.60 24.00
CA GLY A 35 5.69 21.32 23.79
C GLY A 35 6.91 20.43 23.58
N GLU A 36 7.05 19.32 24.29
CA GLU A 36 8.15 18.35 24.12
C GLU A 36 8.04 17.66 22.76
N VAL A 37 6.85 17.14 22.43
CA VAL A 37 6.58 16.50 21.13
C VAL A 37 6.86 17.43 19.96
N PHE A 38 6.50 18.72 20.08
CA PHE A 38 6.85 19.74 19.10
C PHE A 38 8.35 19.83 18.85
N GLN A 39 9.17 19.84 19.93
CA GLN A 39 10.63 19.94 19.82
C GLN A 39 11.21 18.71 19.13
N ASP A 40 10.73 17.50 19.43
CA ASP A 40 11.20 16.26 18.84
C ASP A 40 10.89 16.18 17.35
N PHE A 41 9.68 16.55 16.93
CA PHE A 41 9.34 16.64 15.51
C PHE A 41 10.11 17.73 14.77
N LEU A 42 10.34 18.88 15.39
CA LEU A 42 11.17 19.94 14.81
C LEU A 42 12.62 19.49 14.63
N LEU A 43 13.18 18.79 15.63
CA LEU A 43 14.52 18.22 15.56
C LEU A 43 14.60 17.19 14.40
N ALA A 44 13.64 16.29 14.31
CA ALA A 44 13.57 15.30 13.22
C ALA A 44 13.48 15.97 11.85
N MET A 45 12.67 17.02 11.70
CA MET A 45 12.56 17.81 10.48
C MET A 45 13.91 18.45 10.11
N VAL A 46 14.58 19.11 11.04
CA VAL A 46 15.87 19.77 10.80
C VAL A 46 16.94 18.75 10.42
N TRP A 47 17.03 17.63 11.12
CA TRP A 47 17.98 16.56 10.81
C TRP A 47 17.74 15.97 9.40
N THR A 48 16.50 15.69 9.06
CA THR A 48 16.13 15.14 7.73
C THR A 48 16.45 16.16 6.63
N LEU A 49 16.10 17.43 6.85
CA LEU A 49 16.40 18.51 5.92
C LEU A 49 17.91 18.70 5.74
N ALA A 50 18.66 18.77 6.86
CA ALA A 50 20.10 18.93 6.82
C ALA A 50 20.79 17.78 6.10
N THR A 51 20.40 16.54 6.37
CA THR A 51 20.92 15.35 5.67
C THR A 51 20.61 15.41 4.18
N GLY A 52 19.39 15.72 3.79
CA GLY A 52 18.99 15.83 2.39
C GLY A 52 19.74 16.94 1.65
N VAL A 53 19.82 18.13 2.24
CA VAL A 53 20.56 19.29 1.68
C VAL A 53 22.06 18.99 1.59
N LEU A 54 22.66 18.37 2.62
CA LEU A 54 24.07 17.98 2.60
C LEU A 54 24.37 17.01 1.46
N MET A 55 23.58 15.95 1.31
CA MET A 55 23.70 15.01 0.20
C MET A 55 23.56 15.70 -1.15
N TRP A 56 22.57 16.58 -1.31
CA TRP A 56 22.34 17.35 -2.51
C TRP A 56 23.50 18.31 -2.82
N MET A 57 24.04 19.02 -1.83
CA MET A 57 25.17 19.97 -2.00
C MET A 57 26.46 19.25 -2.37
N LEU A 58 26.79 18.15 -1.70
CA LEU A 58 28.01 17.38 -1.97
C LEU A 58 28.00 16.76 -3.37
N THR A 59 26.83 16.47 -3.92
CA THR A 59 26.66 15.83 -5.22
C THR A 59 26.20 16.79 -6.33
N ARG A 60 26.13 18.10 -6.08
CA ARG A 60 25.63 19.13 -7.03
C ARG A 60 26.29 19.15 -8.40
N ARG A 61 27.52 18.62 -8.49
CA ARG A 61 28.28 18.54 -9.75
C ARG A 61 27.83 17.38 -10.65
N TYR A 62 27.10 16.44 -10.11
CA TYR A 62 26.66 15.20 -10.77
C TYR A 62 25.20 15.27 -11.23
N LYS A 63 24.81 16.43 -11.79
CA LYS A 63 23.49 16.59 -12.41
C LYS A 63 23.48 15.90 -13.76
N GLY A 64 22.49 15.04 -14.01
CA GLY A 64 22.36 14.34 -15.28
C GLY A 64 21.08 13.55 -15.37
N GLU A 65 20.72 13.10 -16.59
CA GLU A 65 19.59 12.22 -16.78
C GLU A 65 19.88 10.85 -16.18
N LEU A 66 18.90 10.34 -15.43
CA LEU A 66 18.93 8.99 -14.89
C LEU A 66 18.62 7.97 -16.01
N SER A 67 19.49 6.97 -16.17
CA SER A 67 19.15 5.81 -16.99
C SER A 67 18.11 4.95 -16.28
N ILE A 68 17.44 4.06 -17.01
CA ILE A 68 16.42 3.13 -16.47
C ILE A 68 16.95 2.36 -15.25
N ARG A 69 18.21 1.86 -15.29
CA ARG A 69 18.84 1.18 -14.16
C ARG A 69 18.93 2.06 -12.91
N HIS A 70 19.38 3.31 -13.08
CA HIS A 70 19.53 4.25 -11.97
C HIS A 70 18.18 4.73 -11.45
N GLY A 71 17.12 4.70 -12.28
CA GLY A 71 15.74 4.90 -11.84
C GLY A 71 15.30 3.82 -10.85
N TYR A 72 15.52 2.53 -11.15
CA TYR A 72 15.22 1.45 -10.21
C TYR A 72 16.00 1.56 -8.90
N LEU A 73 17.32 1.86 -8.99
CA LEU A 73 18.15 2.06 -7.80
C LEU A 73 17.65 3.24 -6.94
N LEU A 74 17.27 4.35 -7.57
CA LEU A 74 16.73 5.52 -6.84
C LEU A 74 15.42 5.18 -6.13
N VAL A 75 14.50 4.48 -6.80
CA VAL A 75 13.22 4.08 -6.20
C VAL A 75 13.44 3.22 -4.96
N VAL A 76 14.25 2.15 -5.06
CA VAL A 76 14.53 1.29 -3.90
C VAL A 76 15.25 2.07 -2.81
N ALA A 77 16.23 2.92 -3.17
CA ALA A 77 16.94 3.76 -2.19
C ALA A 77 16.00 4.75 -1.47
N MET A 78 15.02 5.33 -2.17
CA MET A 78 14.01 6.20 -1.56
C MET A 78 13.14 5.44 -0.57
N TRP A 79 12.58 4.30 -0.98
CA TRP A 79 11.70 3.47 -0.15
C TRP A 79 12.42 2.79 1.02
N THR A 80 13.75 2.82 1.07
CA THR A 80 14.54 2.38 2.23
C THR A 80 15.01 3.58 3.08
N ALA A 81 15.38 4.70 2.47
CA ALA A 81 15.91 5.85 3.20
C ALA A 81 14.82 6.70 3.87
N MET A 82 13.65 6.86 3.22
CA MET A 82 12.54 7.63 3.81
C MET A 82 12.00 6.99 5.10
N PRO A 83 11.71 5.67 5.16
CA PRO A 83 11.36 5.04 6.42
C PRO A 83 12.45 5.22 7.50
N ALA A 84 13.73 5.14 7.12
CA ALA A 84 14.84 5.29 8.06
C ALA A 84 14.85 6.68 8.73
N VAL A 85 14.67 7.77 7.98
CA VAL A 85 14.57 9.11 8.61
C VAL A 85 13.25 9.32 9.33
N ALA A 86 12.18 8.68 8.86
CA ALA A 86 10.86 8.73 9.49
C ALA A 86 10.81 8.08 10.90
N THR A 87 11.82 7.25 11.27
CA THR A 87 11.95 6.66 12.61
C THR A 87 12.32 7.69 13.68
N LEU A 88 12.93 8.82 13.31
CA LEU A 88 13.46 9.77 14.27
C LEU A 88 12.45 10.22 15.33
N PRO A 89 11.20 10.62 14.99
CA PRO A 89 10.22 11.00 16.01
C PRO A 89 9.82 9.83 16.92
N LEU A 90 9.74 8.60 16.37
CA LEU A 90 9.39 7.43 17.17
C LEU A 90 10.46 7.13 18.20
N LEU A 91 11.73 7.16 17.81
CA LEU A 91 12.87 6.89 18.70
C LEU A 91 13.07 7.98 19.77
N LEU A 92 12.69 9.23 19.47
CA LEU A 92 12.76 10.33 20.45
C LEU A 92 11.61 10.25 21.46
N LEU A 93 10.39 9.96 21.00
CA LEU A 93 9.18 9.95 21.83
C LEU A 93 8.94 8.62 22.55
N LEU A 94 9.50 7.51 22.06
CA LEU A 94 9.35 6.16 22.61
C LEU A 94 10.75 5.57 22.89
N PRO A 95 11.41 5.92 24.00
CA PRO A 95 12.80 5.55 24.27
C PRO A 95 13.05 4.05 24.35
N ASP A 96 12.02 3.26 24.70
CA ASP A 96 12.11 1.80 24.83
C ASP A 96 11.95 1.09 23.45
N LEU A 97 11.59 1.82 22.39
CA LEU A 97 11.39 1.26 21.06
C LEU A 97 12.74 0.99 20.37
N SER A 98 12.98 -0.23 19.91
CA SER A 98 14.18 -0.56 19.16
C SER A 98 14.19 0.12 17.78
N PHE A 99 15.38 0.29 17.18
CA PHE A 99 15.47 0.78 15.80
C PHE A 99 14.78 -0.18 14.81
N THR A 100 14.86 -1.49 15.04
CA THR A 100 14.18 -2.51 14.23
C THR A 100 12.68 -2.28 14.22
N ASP A 101 12.08 -2.08 15.38
CA ASP A 101 10.64 -1.86 15.53
C ASP A 101 10.21 -0.49 14.97
N ALA A 102 10.98 0.56 15.24
CA ALA A 102 10.72 1.89 14.68
C ALA A 102 10.79 1.88 13.15
N TYR A 103 11.76 1.15 12.57
CA TYR A 103 11.90 1.04 11.13
C TYR A 103 10.77 0.19 10.52
N PHE A 104 10.37 -0.89 11.19
CA PHE A 104 9.20 -1.69 10.79
C PHE A 104 7.93 -0.83 10.75
N GLU A 105 7.67 -0.05 11.81
CA GLU A 105 6.48 0.80 11.91
C GLU A 105 6.45 1.85 10.79
N THR A 106 7.57 2.53 10.53
CA THR A 106 7.66 3.54 9.48
C THR A 106 7.66 2.97 8.07
N MET A 107 8.28 1.79 7.88
CA MET A 107 8.20 1.05 6.62
C MET A 107 6.76 0.60 6.38
N SER A 108 6.09 0.04 7.38
CA SER A 108 4.68 -0.32 7.31
C SER A 108 3.80 0.88 6.99
N GLY A 109 4.07 2.04 7.59
CA GLY A 109 3.40 3.29 7.26
C GLY A 109 3.57 3.66 5.80
N LEU A 110 4.80 3.85 5.34
CA LEU A 110 5.10 4.30 3.97
C LEU A 110 4.71 3.28 2.90
N THR A 111 4.88 1.97 3.16
CA THR A 111 4.43 0.94 2.21
C THR A 111 2.92 0.70 2.28
N THR A 112 2.21 1.44 3.12
CA THR A 112 0.76 1.31 3.36
C THR A 112 0.36 -0.12 3.75
N THR A 113 1.20 -0.78 4.56
CA THR A 113 0.93 -2.15 5.01
C THR A 113 -0.01 -2.18 6.20
N GLY A 114 0.15 -1.27 7.17
CA GLY A 114 -0.69 -1.22 8.37
C GLY A 114 -0.37 -2.24 9.45
N ALA A 115 0.67 -3.04 9.26
CA ALA A 115 1.21 -3.89 10.33
C ALA A 115 1.88 -3.01 11.39
N THR A 116 1.60 -3.22 12.67
CA THR A 116 2.14 -2.41 13.77
C THR A 116 2.84 -3.28 14.80
N VAL A 117 3.89 -2.73 15.41
CA VAL A 117 4.55 -3.29 16.60
C VAL A 117 4.16 -2.51 17.87
N LEU A 118 3.47 -1.38 17.71
CA LEU A 118 3.09 -0.51 18.82
C LEU A 118 1.84 -1.04 19.53
N VAL A 119 1.78 -0.77 20.83
CA VAL A 119 0.65 -1.04 21.73
C VAL A 119 0.29 0.23 22.49
N GLY A 120 -0.94 0.31 23.01
CA GLY A 120 -1.41 1.48 23.73
C GLY A 120 -1.67 2.68 22.82
N LEU A 121 -2.17 2.44 21.61
CA LEU A 121 -2.43 3.47 20.60
C LEU A 121 -3.42 4.52 21.09
N ASP A 122 -4.33 4.15 21.99
CA ASP A 122 -5.34 5.03 22.59
C ASP A 122 -4.75 6.17 23.44
N VAL A 123 -3.56 5.96 23.98
CA VAL A 123 -2.85 6.96 24.83
C VAL A 123 -1.65 7.58 24.12
N LEU A 124 -1.43 7.21 22.86
CA LEU A 124 -0.33 7.75 22.08
C LEU A 124 -0.55 9.25 21.77
N SER A 125 0.55 10.00 21.69
CA SER A 125 0.51 11.43 21.34
C SER A 125 -0.30 11.64 20.03
N PRO A 126 -1.27 12.59 20.00
CA PRO A 126 -1.99 12.98 18.79
C PRO A 126 -1.07 13.28 17.60
N ALA A 127 0.06 13.96 17.83
CA ALA A 127 1.03 14.27 16.78
C ALA A 127 1.70 13.00 16.23
N LEU A 128 2.01 12.02 17.08
CA LEU A 128 2.61 10.76 16.65
C LEU A 128 1.57 9.88 15.91
N ASN A 129 0.31 9.89 16.35
CA ASN A 129 -0.77 9.24 15.60
C ASN A 129 -0.95 9.86 14.21
N ILE A 130 -0.97 11.20 14.10
CA ILE A 130 -1.01 11.89 12.79
C ILE A 130 0.20 11.47 11.94
N TRP A 131 1.42 11.42 12.50
CA TRP A 131 2.61 11.01 11.77
C TRP A 131 2.48 9.62 11.14
N ARG A 132 2.06 8.63 11.91
CA ARG A 132 1.85 7.26 11.42
C ARG A 132 0.88 7.21 10.24
N HIS A 133 -0.27 7.89 10.38
CA HIS A 133 -1.31 7.91 9.36
C HIS A 133 -0.94 8.77 8.14
N GLU A 134 -0.19 9.85 8.35
CA GLU A 134 0.36 10.66 7.26
C GLU A 134 1.33 9.85 6.40
N LEU A 135 2.17 8.98 7.02
CA LEU A 135 3.01 8.05 6.27
C LEU A 135 2.17 7.13 5.38
N ASN A 136 1.04 6.59 5.86
CA ASN A 136 0.12 5.82 5.04
C ASN A 136 -0.45 6.65 3.88
N TRP A 137 -0.85 7.87 4.14
CA TRP A 137 -1.44 8.75 3.13
C TRP A 137 -0.43 9.14 2.05
N LEU A 138 0.79 9.50 2.45
CA LEU A 138 1.90 9.80 1.55
C LEU A 138 2.33 8.56 0.75
N GLY A 139 2.35 7.40 1.40
CA GLY A 139 2.68 6.13 0.76
C GLY A 139 1.65 5.67 -0.25
N GLY A 140 0.37 5.95 -0.01
CA GLY A 140 -0.74 5.48 -0.86
C GLY A 140 -0.66 5.95 -2.30
N MET A 141 -0.67 7.26 -2.53
CA MET A 141 -0.57 7.83 -3.88
C MET A 141 0.88 8.14 -4.26
N GLY A 142 1.73 8.01 -3.30
CA GLY A 142 3.17 8.11 -3.42
C GLY A 142 3.67 9.54 -3.47
N ILE A 143 4.56 9.77 -2.55
CA ILE A 143 5.54 10.85 -2.65
C ILE A 143 6.18 10.89 -4.06
N ILE A 144 6.11 9.79 -4.78
CA ILE A 144 6.67 9.56 -6.11
C ILE A 144 5.80 10.15 -7.21
N VAL A 145 4.48 10.14 -7.09
CA VAL A 145 3.63 10.92 -7.99
C VAL A 145 3.95 12.41 -7.81
N LEU A 146 4.18 12.86 -6.57
CA LEU A 146 4.65 14.22 -6.28
C LEU A 146 6.07 14.45 -6.81
N ALA A 147 6.97 13.50 -6.63
CA ALA A 147 8.33 13.55 -7.13
C ALA A 147 8.40 13.61 -8.67
N VAL A 148 7.56 12.83 -9.35
CA VAL A 148 7.43 12.88 -10.82
C VAL A 148 6.88 14.24 -11.29
N ALA A 149 6.03 14.89 -10.50
CA ALA A 149 5.55 16.22 -10.79
C ALA A 149 6.64 17.31 -10.60
N VAL A 150 7.55 17.13 -9.65
CA VAL A 150 8.57 18.10 -9.26
C VAL A 150 9.91 17.88 -9.98
N LEU A 151 10.37 16.63 -10.13
CA LEU A 151 11.67 16.29 -10.74
C LEU A 151 11.87 16.81 -12.17
N PRO A 152 10.87 16.80 -13.07
CA PRO A 152 11.02 17.40 -14.40
C PRO A 152 11.26 18.90 -14.37
N LEU A 153 10.70 19.61 -13.37
CA LEU A 153 10.93 21.05 -13.16
C LEU A 153 12.37 21.34 -12.73
N LEU A 154 13.04 20.34 -12.15
CA LEU A 154 14.44 20.42 -11.71
C LEU A 154 15.42 19.85 -12.72
N GLY A 155 14.98 19.46 -13.93
CA GLY A 155 15.84 18.91 -15.00
C GLY A 155 16.30 17.48 -14.76
N ILE A 156 15.72 16.76 -13.79
CA ILE A 156 16.01 15.35 -13.51
C ILE A 156 14.93 14.47 -14.16
N GLY A 157 15.34 13.45 -14.93
CA GLY A 157 14.45 12.62 -15.77
C GLY A 157 13.34 11.87 -15.03
N GLY A 158 12.22 12.54 -14.70
CA GLY A 158 11.09 11.98 -13.97
C GLY A 158 10.34 10.85 -14.69
N ARG A 159 10.54 10.69 -16.01
CA ARG A 159 9.85 9.67 -16.83
C ARG A 159 10.19 8.24 -16.42
N GLN A 160 11.45 7.98 -16.06
CA GLN A 160 11.89 6.65 -15.65
C GLN A 160 11.38 6.28 -14.25
N LEU A 161 11.26 7.26 -13.36
CA LEU A 161 10.73 7.06 -12.02
C LEU A 161 9.25 6.66 -12.06
N PHE A 162 8.45 7.36 -12.85
CA PHE A 162 7.04 7.04 -13.05
C PHE A 162 6.82 5.64 -13.63
N LYS A 163 7.64 5.23 -14.62
CA LYS A 163 7.58 3.86 -15.19
C LYS A 163 7.95 2.78 -14.17
N ALA A 164 8.83 3.06 -13.24
CA ALA A 164 9.24 2.10 -12.21
C ALA A 164 8.15 1.86 -11.15
N GLU A 165 7.29 2.85 -10.90
CA GLU A 165 6.30 2.81 -9.82
C GLU A 165 4.85 2.65 -10.26
N THR A 166 4.54 2.90 -11.52
CA THR A 166 3.16 2.69 -12.01
C THR A 166 2.87 1.20 -12.06
N PRO A 167 2.01 0.67 -11.18
CA PRO A 167 1.73 -0.75 -11.16
C PRO A 167 0.93 -1.21 -12.38
N GLY A 168 1.22 -2.41 -12.85
CA GLY A 168 0.44 -3.12 -13.85
C GLY A 168 1.05 -3.25 -15.24
N PRO A 169 0.53 -4.21 -16.03
CA PRO A 169 1.04 -4.52 -17.38
C PRO A 169 0.72 -3.46 -18.44
N MET A 170 -0.15 -2.48 -18.14
CA MET A 170 -0.57 -1.41 -19.07
C MET A 170 0.05 -0.04 -18.68
N LYS A 171 1.36 -0.02 -18.49
CA LYS A 171 2.13 1.18 -18.06
C LYS A 171 2.11 2.36 -19.03
N ASP A 172 1.61 2.20 -20.24
CA ASP A 172 1.77 3.19 -21.32
C ASP A 172 0.53 4.09 -21.55
N SER A 173 -0.58 3.88 -20.84
CA SER A 173 -1.76 4.75 -20.97
C SER A 173 -1.61 6.00 -20.09
N ALA A 174 -0.91 7.00 -20.60
CA ALA A 174 -0.87 8.31 -19.97
C ALA A 174 -2.25 9.01 -20.13
N LEU A 175 -2.79 9.56 -19.05
CA LEU A 175 -4.04 10.34 -19.07
C LEU A 175 -3.91 11.65 -19.83
N THR A 176 -2.69 12.16 -19.90
CA THR A 176 -2.32 13.41 -20.60
C THR A 176 -0.95 13.21 -21.28
N PRO A 177 -0.64 14.01 -22.31
CA PRO A 177 0.66 13.95 -22.99
C PRO A 177 1.85 14.28 -22.08
N ARG A 178 1.61 14.98 -20.96
CA ARG A 178 2.63 15.39 -20.00
C ARG A 178 2.49 14.60 -18.70
N ILE A 179 3.52 13.86 -18.34
CA ILE A 179 3.57 13.02 -17.12
C ILE A 179 3.31 13.87 -15.86
N THR A 180 3.87 15.07 -15.79
CA THR A 180 3.68 16.01 -14.66
C THR A 180 2.20 16.39 -14.49
N GLU A 181 1.51 16.63 -15.61
CA GLU A 181 0.09 17.01 -15.60
C GLU A 181 -0.80 15.82 -15.17
N THR A 182 -0.46 14.62 -15.61
CA THR A 182 -1.10 13.38 -15.16
C THR A 182 -0.93 13.19 -13.66
N ALA A 183 0.29 13.30 -13.15
CA ALA A 183 0.59 13.16 -11.73
C ALA A 183 -0.18 14.17 -10.88
N ARG A 184 -0.19 15.46 -11.29
CA ARG A 184 -0.95 16.51 -10.61
C ARG A 184 -2.46 16.20 -10.57
N ASN A 185 -3.03 15.75 -11.68
CA ASN A 185 -4.46 15.46 -11.77
C ASN A 185 -4.84 14.28 -10.86
N LEU A 186 -4.03 13.22 -10.83
CA LEU A 186 -4.25 12.08 -9.93
C LEU A 186 -4.15 12.50 -8.46
N TRP A 187 -3.17 13.36 -8.13
CA TRP A 187 -3.00 13.87 -6.77
C TRP A 187 -4.19 14.71 -6.32
N LEU A 188 -4.71 15.58 -7.18
CA LEU A 188 -5.91 16.39 -6.88
C LEU A 188 -7.16 15.53 -6.64
N VAL A 189 -7.33 14.45 -7.41
CA VAL A 189 -8.43 13.49 -7.20
C VAL A 189 -8.26 12.79 -5.86
N TYR A 190 -7.05 12.30 -5.56
CA TYR A 190 -6.73 11.65 -4.29
C TYR A 190 -7.02 12.57 -3.10
N LEU A 191 -6.55 13.81 -3.15
CA LEU A 191 -6.79 14.82 -2.11
C LEU A 191 -8.29 15.12 -1.97
N GLY A 192 -9.02 15.28 -3.07
CA GLY A 192 -10.45 15.55 -3.05
C GLY A 192 -11.27 14.43 -2.40
N ILE A 193 -10.95 13.17 -2.74
CA ILE A 193 -11.61 12.00 -2.13
C ILE A 193 -11.21 11.88 -0.65
N THR A 194 -9.95 12.18 -0.29
CA THR A 194 -9.51 12.21 1.11
C THR A 194 -10.31 13.21 1.94
N ILE A 195 -10.48 14.43 1.45
CA ILE A 195 -11.28 15.47 2.14
C ILE A 195 -12.73 15.01 2.29
N ALA A 196 -13.31 14.43 1.25
CA ALA A 196 -14.67 13.88 1.31
C ALA A 196 -14.77 12.76 2.37
N CYS A 197 -13.76 11.89 2.49
CA CYS A 197 -13.68 10.86 3.51
C CYS A 197 -13.65 11.47 4.93
N ILE A 198 -12.77 12.44 5.18
CA ILE A 198 -12.64 13.13 6.48
C ILE A 198 -14.00 13.72 6.90
N VAL A 199 -14.64 14.47 6.00
CA VAL A 199 -15.95 15.10 6.28
C VAL A 199 -17.01 14.04 6.56
N SER A 200 -17.06 12.97 5.77
CA SER A 200 -18.02 11.87 5.95
C SER A 200 -17.83 11.14 7.29
N LEU A 201 -16.59 10.86 7.70
CA LEU A 201 -16.27 10.25 9.00
C LEU A 201 -16.64 11.17 10.16
N LYS A 202 -16.37 12.48 10.02
CA LYS A 202 -16.80 13.48 11.00
C LYS A 202 -18.30 13.51 11.17
N LEU A 203 -19.06 13.49 10.08
CA LEU A 203 -20.53 13.43 10.09
C LEU A 203 -21.06 12.11 10.65
N ALA A 204 -20.33 11.01 10.47
CA ALA A 204 -20.65 9.70 11.04
C ALA A 204 -20.40 9.59 12.55
N GLY A 205 -19.80 10.62 13.18
CA GLY A 205 -19.63 10.72 14.63
C GLY A 205 -18.20 10.60 15.16
N MET A 206 -17.18 10.49 14.31
CA MET A 206 -15.78 10.54 14.75
C MET A 206 -15.38 11.96 15.21
N ASN A 207 -14.40 12.07 16.10
CA ASN A 207 -13.73 13.34 16.40
C ASN A 207 -12.84 13.76 15.20
N TRP A 208 -12.29 14.97 15.19
CA TRP A 208 -11.47 15.45 14.08
C TRP A 208 -10.16 14.68 13.90
N LEU A 209 -9.47 14.32 15.00
CA LEU A 209 -8.23 13.56 14.94
C LEU A 209 -8.46 12.19 14.30
N ASP A 210 -9.45 11.46 14.82
CA ASP A 210 -9.77 10.12 14.28
C ASP A 210 -10.26 10.19 12.84
N SER A 211 -11.07 11.21 12.49
CA SER A 211 -11.55 11.39 11.11
C SER A 211 -10.41 11.60 10.12
N ILE A 212 -9.40 12.40 10.48
CA ILE A 212 -8.24 12.66 9.64
C ILE A 212 -7.36 11.39 9.56
N CYS A 213 -7.03 10.79 10.70
CA CYS A 213 -6.19 9.61 10.76
C CYS A 213 -6.79 8.43 9.98
N HIS A 214 -8.06 8.09 10.23
CA HIS A 214 -8.71 6.97 9.54
C HIS A 214 -8.97 7.26 8.05
N ALA A 215 -9.23 8.52 7.66
CA ALA A 215 -9.31 8.88 6.26
C ALA A 215 -7.96 8.73 5.54
N PHE A 216 -6.86 9.11 6.18
CA PHE A 216 -5.52 8.93 5.63
C PHE A 216 -5.19 7.45 5.43
N ALA A 217 -5.47 6.61 6.44
CA ALA A 217 -5.26 5.18 6.36
C ALA A 217 -6.21 4.51 5.35
N ALA A 218 -7.48 4.90 5.28
CA ALA A 218 -8.44 4.36 4.32
C ALA A 218 -8.09 4.69 2.87
N MET A 219 -7.68 5.94 2.60
CA MET A 219 -7.32 6.37 1.25
C MET A 219 -5.97 5.82 0.80
N GLY A 220 -5.02 5.68 1.73
CA GLY A 220 -3.75 4.98 1.48
C GLY A 220 -3.92 3.48 1.35
N LEU A 221 -5.03 2.91 1.83
CA LEU A 221 -5.24 1.48 2.06
C LEU A 221 -4.14 0.91 2.97
N GLY A 222 -3.88 1.60 4.09
CA GLY A 222 -2.79 1.23 4.99
C GLY A 222 -3.22 0.79 6.39
N GLY A 223 -4.49 0.95 6.77
CA GLY A 223 -5.14 0.34 7.92
C GLY A 223 -4.63 0.69 9.32
N PHE A 224 -3.73 1.64 9.47
CA PHE A 224 -3.39 2.14 10.79
C PHE A 224 -4.61 2.76 11.47
N SER A 225 -4.71 2.57 12.79
CA SER A 225 -5.74 3.17 13.62
C SER A 225 -5.12 3.94 14.79
N THR A 226 -5.89 4.86 15.35
CA THR A 226 -5.58 5.58 16.60
C THR A 226 -5.93 4.76 17.83
N HIS A 227 -6.56 3.59 17.66
CA HIS A 227 -7.04 2.71 18.73
C HIS A 227 -6.51 1.29 18.56
N ASP A 228 -6.18 0.62 19.67
CA ASP A 228 -5.71 -0.78 19.65
C ASP A 228 -6.78 -1.73 19.12
N ALA A 229 -8.06 -1.46 19.38
CA ALA A 229 -9.19 -2.22 18.83
C ALA A 229 -9.54 -1.86 17.38
N SER A 230 -8.69 -1.07 16.69
CA SER A 230 -8.92 -0.59 15.34
C SER A 230 -10.33 0.05 15.19
N VAL A 231 -11.01 -0.15 14.07
CA VAL A 231 -12.37 0.42 13.85
C VAL A 231 -13.42 -0.20 14.79
N GLY A 232 -13.15 -1.38 15.35
CA GLY A 232 -13.98 -2.01 16.37
C GLY A 232 -14.22 -1.13 17.60
N PHE A 233 -13.28 -0.22 17.94
CA PHE A 233 -13.42 0.77 19.02
C PHE A 233 -14.71 1.59 18.90
N PHE A 234 -15.06 2.03 17.69
CA PHE A 234 -16.24 2.90 17.48
C PHE A 234 -17.56 2.14 17.53
N ASN A 235 -17.54 0.84 17.23
CA ASN A 235 -18.75 -0.01 17.15
C ASN A 235 -19.95 0.69 16.45
N SER A 236 -19.71 1.39 15.36
CA SER A 236 -20.68 2.21 14.65
C SER A 236 -20.86 1.72 13.21
N PRO A 237 -22.06 1.21 12.85
CA PRO A 237 -22.36 0.82 11.48
C PRO A 237 -22.22 1.96 10.47
N ALA A 238 -22.44 3.20 10.89
CA ALA A 238 -22.30 4.38 10.01
C ALA A 238 -20.83 4.62 9.66
N ILE A 239 -19.92 4.55 10.63
CA ILE A 239 -18.47 4.68 10.43
C ILE A 239 -17.97 3.53 9.55
N GLU A 240 -18.37 2.29 9.85
CA GLU A 240 -18.03 1.12 9.05
C GLU A 240 -18.48 1.28 7.58
N ALA A 241 -19.72 1.75 7.36
CA ALA A 241 -20.26 1.96 6.02
C ALA A 241 -19.47 3.03 5.24
N VAL A 242 -19.14 4.15 5.88
CA VAL A 242 -18.31 5.20 5.27
C VAL A 242 -16.95 4.63 4.88
N LEU A 243 -16.26 3.95 5.79
CA LEU A 243 -14.95 3.35 5.51
C LEU A 243 -15.01 2.32 4.38
N MET A 244 -16.02 1.44 4.35
CA MET A 244 -16.21 0.48 3.26
C MET A 244 -16.31 1.15 1.90
N VAL A 245 -17.07 2.24 1.79
CA VAL A 245 -17.21 3.00 0.53
C VAL A 245 -15.87 3.59 0.10
N PHE A 246 -15.16 4.24 1.02
CA PHE A 246 -13.90 4.89 0.66
C PHE A 246 -12.76 3.90 0.42
N MET A 247 -12.70 2.76 1.12
CA MET A 247 -11.77 1.65 0.81
C MET A 247 -12.02 1.08 -0.58
N LEU A 248 -13.28 0.88 -0.98
CA LEU A 248 -13.62 0.43 -2.34
C LEU A 248 -13.22 1.47 -3.40
N LEU A 249 -13.44 2.76 -3.14
CA LEU A 249 -12.96 3.82 -4.04
C LEU A 249 -11.42 3.82 -4.13
N ALA A 250 -10.71 3.71 -3.02
CA ALA A 250 -9.25 3.69 -3.01
C ALA A 250 -8.67 2.44 -3.71
N ALA A 251 -9.39 1.30 -3.69
CA ALA A 251 -9.01 0.07 -4.38
C ALA A 251 -9.27 0.08 -5.89
N MET A 252 -10.00 1.08 -6.40
CA MET A 252 -10.24 1.28 -7.83
C MET A 252 -9.15 2.16 -8.46
N ASN A 253 -9.05 2.11 -9.79
CA ASN A 253 -8.08 2.91 -10.53
C ASN A 253 -8.39 4.42 -10.44
N PHE A 254 -7.45 5.23 -9.92
CA PHE A 254 -7.60 6.68 -9.80
C PHE A 254 -7.74 7.39 -11.14
N ALA A 255 -7.24 6.81 -12.23
CA ALA A 255 -7.49 7.32 -13.58
C ALA A 255 -8.97 7.24 -13.95
N THR A 256 -9.67 6.18 -13.55
CA THR A 256 -11.12 6.04 -13.77
C THR A 256 -11.89 7.12 -13.02
N HIS A 257 -11.50 7.44 -11.77
CA HIS A 257 -12.10 8.55 -10.99
C HIS A 257 -11.89 9.90 -11.69
N PHE A 258 -10.66 10.16 -12.14
CA PHE A 258 -10.34 11.39 -12.88
C PHE A 258 -11.20 11.54 -14.15
N LEU A 259 -11.30 10.48 -14.95
CA LEU A 259 -12.11 10.48 -16.17
C LEU A 259 -13.60 10.67 -15.88
N ALA A 260 -14.13 10.05 -14.83
CA ALA A 260 -15.52 10.21 -14.42
C ALA A 260 -15.84 11.64 -13.97
N LEU A 261 -14.96 12.24 -13.16
CA LEU A 261 -15.09 13.64 -12.74
C LEU A 261 -15.00 14.61 -13.92
N ARG A 262 -14.05 14.41 -14.82
CA ARG A 262 -13.87 15.24 -16.03
C ARG A 262 -15.06 15.13 -16.98
N ALA A 263 -15.57 13.92 -17.19
CA ALA A 263 -16.71 13.66 -18.07
C ALA A 263 -18.07 13.98 -17.40
N LYS A 264 -18.08 14.24 -16.09
CA LYS A 264 -19.30 14.38 -15.27
C LYS A 264 -20.28 13.22 -15.51
N SER A 265 -19.78 11.99 -15.63
CA SER A 265 -20.53 10.80 -16.02
C SER A 265 -19.99 9.55 -15.34
N LEU A 266 -20.87 8.59 -15.04
CA LEU A 266 -20.49 7.26 -14.52
C LEU A 266 -20.06 6.28 -15.62
N LYS A 267 -20.05 6.69 -16.89
CA LYS A 267 -19.68 5.85 -18.03
C LYS A 267 -18.26 5.25 -17.88
N PRO A 268 -17.22 5.99 -17.42
CA PRO A 268 -15.89 5.41 -17.22
C PRO A 268 -15.88 4.22 -16.27
N TYR A 269 -16.67 4.25 -15.20
CA TYR A 269 -16.76 3.10 -14.28
C TYR A 269 -17.39 1.86 -14.93
N ARG A 270 -18.41 2.06 -15.79
CA ARG A 270 -19.04 0.95 -16.52
C ARG A 270 -18.12 0.33 -17.58
N MET A 271 -17.15 1.09 -18.07
CA MET A 271 -16.16 0.63 -19.05
C MET A 271 -14.92 0.02 -18.40
N ASP A 272 -14.71 0.22 -17.09
CA ASP A 272 -13.59 -0.32 -16.33
C ASP A 272 -13.86 -1.79 -15.95
N VAL A 273 -13.42 -2.69 -16.84
CA VAL A 273 -13.60 -4.14 -16.66
C VAL A 273 -12.89 -4.65 -15.40
N GLU A 274 -11.73 -4.06 -15.07
CA GLU A 274 -10.97 -4.41 -13.87
C GLU A 274 -11.70 -4.00 -12.60
N GLY A 275 -12.15 -2.75 -12.53
CA GLY A 275 -12.91 -2.21 -11.39
C GLY A 275 -14.23 -2.95 -11.17
N LEU A 276 -14.97 -3.27 -12.25
CA LEU A 276 -16.20 -4.05 -12.17
C LEU A 276 -15.96 -5.47 -11.65
N ALA A 277 -14.90 -6.14 -12.13
CA ALA A 277 -14.54 -7.48 -11.68
C ALA A 277 -14.13 -7.47 -10.19
N THR A 278 -13.33 -6.47 -9.76
CA THR A 278 -12.93 -6.29 -8.37
C THR A 278 -14.14 -6.10 -7.45
N VAL A 279 -14.98 -5.12 -7.73
CA VAL A 279 -16.18 -4.84 -6.90
C VAL A 279 -17.14 -6.02 -6.92
N GLY A 280 -17.37 -6.63 -8.08
CA GLY A 280 -18.25 -7.79 -8.22
C GLY A 280 -17.77 -9.00 -7.38
N LEU A 281 -16.46 -9.30 -7.42
CA LEU A 281 -15.87 -10.38 -6.64
C LEU A 281 -15.97 -10.11 -5.13
N ILE A 282 -15.66 -8.89 -4.70
CA ILE A 282 -15.76 -8.47 -3.28
C ILE A 282 -17.20 -8.59 -2.79
N VAL A 283 -18.17 -8.01 -3.52
CA VAL A 283 -19.58 -8.04 -3.13
C VAL A 283 -20.10 -9.47 -3.05
N LEU A 284 -19.82 -10.32 -4.06
CA LEU A 284 -20.21 -11.73 -4.04
C LEU A 284 -19.61 -12.45 -2.83
N SER A 285 -18.34 -12.18 -2.52
CA SER A 285 -17.65 -12.78 -1.37
C SER A 285 -18.22 -12.30 -0.03
N CYS A 286 -18.66 -11.04 0.10
CA CYS A 286 -19.33 -10.53 1.29
C CYS A 286 -20.59 -11.35 1.62
N PHE A 287 -21.45 -11.56 0.63
CA PHE A 287 -22.67 -12.38 0.83
C PHE A 287 -22.33 -13.85 1.09
N GLY A 288 -21.34 -14.42 0.39
CA GLY A 288 -20.92 -15.80 0.58
C GLY A 288 -20.35 -16.07 1.98
N ILE A 289 -19.45 -15.21 2.46
CA ILE A 289 -18.86 -15.34 3.80
C ILE A 289 -19.89 -15.03 4.89
N ALA A 290 -20.76 -14.05 4.70
CA ALA A 290 -21.85 -13.77 5.64
C ALA A 290 -22.79 -14.98 5.77
N GLY A 291 -23.17 -15.59 4.65
CA GLY A 291 -23.99 -16.82 4.65
C GLY A 291 -23.29 -17.99 5.33
N PHE A 292 -22.00 -18.17 5.08
CA PHE A 292 -21.19 -19.21 5.71
C PHE A 292 -21.09 -19.02 7.23
N LEU A 293 -20.78 -17.82 7.71
CA LEU A 293 -20.67 -17.51 9.14
C LEU A 293 -22.01 -17.66 9.88
N TRP A 294 -23.10 -17.24 9.23
CA TRP A 294 -24.45 -17.44 9.77
C TRP A 294 -24.83 -18.94 9.84
N TRP A 295 -24.54 -19.68 8.78
CA TRP A 295 -24.80 -21.14 8.74
C TRP A 295 -24.00 -21.90 9.80
N GLN A 296 -22.75 -21.51 10.05
CA GLN A 296 -21.90 -22.07 11.10
C GLN A 296 -22.30 -21.64 12.52
N GLY A 297 -23.30 -20.76 12.67
CA GLY A 297 -23.75 -20.28 13.97
C GLY A 297 -22.79 -19.31 14.65
N THR A 298 -21.79 -18.77 13.93
CA THR A 298 -20.87 -17.75 14.46
C THR A 298 -21.61 -16.47 14.85
N TYR A 299 -22.65 -16.12 14.10
CA TYR A 299 -23.53 -14.97 14.37
C TYR A 299 -25.00 -15.38 14.46
N PRO A 300 -25.80 -14.76 15.36
CA PRO A 300 -27.20 -15.14 15.60
C PRO A 300 -28.12 -14.77 14.43
N SER A 301 -27.76 -13.78 13.61
CA SER A 301 -28.53 -13.34 12.45
C SER A 301 -27.67 -13.12 11.22
N PHE A 302 -28.28 -13.32 10.04
CA PHE A 302 -27.62 -13.04 8.76
C PHE A 302 -27.19 -11.57 8.63
N LEU A 303 -27.99 -10.61 9.13
CA LEU A 303 -27.67 -9.19 9.05
C LEU A 303 -26.43 -8.83 9.90
N THR A 304 -26.31 -9.41 11.10
CA THR A 304 -25.11 -9.24 11.94
C THR A 304 -23.88 -9.86 11.27
N ALA A 305 -24.02 -11.06 10.72
CA ALA A 305 -22.97 -11.71 9.95
C ALA A 305 -22.58 -10.86 8.73
N LEU A 306 -23.54 -10.31 8.00
CA LEU A 306 -23.29 -9.47 6.82
C LEU A 306 -22.53 -8.18 7.19
N ARG A 307 -22.89 -7.50 8.29
CA ARG A 307 -22.18 -6.31 8.76
C ARG A 307 -20.70 -6.61 9.00
N HIS A 308 -20.40 -7.58 9.86
CA HIS A 308 -19.02 -7.89 10.24
C HIS A 308 -18.21 -8.54 9.10
N ALA A 309 -18.84 -9.47 8.37
CA ALA A 309 -18.20 -10.09 7.20
C ALA A 309 -17.86 -9.06 6.13
N SER A 310 -18.80 -8.17 5.78
CA SER A 310 -18.57 -7.17 4.72
C SER A 310 -17.46 -6.20 5.09
N PHE A 311 -17.45 -5.66 6.32
CA PHE A 311 -16.43 -4.72 6.74
C PHE A 311 -15.04 -5.35 6.69
N ASN A 312 -14.83 -6.48 7.39
CA ASN A 312 -13.52 -7.11 7.48
C ASN A 312 -13.07 -7.68 6.13
N LEU A 313 -13.99 -8.26 5.34
CA LEU A 313 -13.66 -8.76 4.00
C LEU A 313 -13.26 -7.63 3.05
N ILE A 314 -14.02 -6.53 2.98
CA ILE A 314 -13.66 -5.38 2.15
C ILE A 314 -12.31 -4.83 2.59
N SER A 315 -12.09 -4.68 3.89
CA SER A 315 -10.84 -4.17 4.44
C SER A 315 -9.63 -5.02 4.03
N VAL A 316 -9.70 -6.34 4.21
CA VAL A 316 -8.59 -7.24 3.86
C VAL A 316 -8.46 -7.41 2.34
N ALA A 317 -9.57 -7.53 1.61
CA ALA A 317 -9.55 -7.69 0.15
C ALA A 317 -9.02 -6.46 -0.60
N THR A 318 -9.19 -5.27 -0.03
CA THR A 318 -8.64 -4.02 -0.60
C THR A 318 -7.22 -3.73 -0.12
N ASP A 319 -6.64 -4.58 0.72
CA ASP A 319 -5.34 -4.41 1.39
C ASP A 319 -5.31 -3.25 2.38
N CYS A 320 -6.47 -2.81 2.90
CA CYS A 320 -6.49 -1.74 3.89
C CYS A 320 -6.05 -2.24 5.27
N GLY A 321 -6.65 -3.32 5.79
CA GLY A 321 -6.23 -3.92 7.05
C GLY A 321 -6.95 -3.42 8.32
N PHE A 322 -7.97 -2.57 8.24
CA PHE A 322 -8.83 -2.26 9.38
C PHE A 322 -9.60 -3.50 9.86
N ALA A 323 -9.80 -3.62 11.16
CA ALA A 323 -10.61 -4.65 11.77
C ALA A 323 -11.75 -4.06 12.61
N SER A 324 -12.96 -4.62 12.49
CA SER A 324 -14.09 -4.31 13.36
C SER A 324 -14.33 -5.38 14.41
N VAL A 325 -13.84 -6.59 14.17
CA VAL A 325 -13.88 -7.76 15.08
C VAL A 325 -12.64 -8.61 14.86
N ASP A 326 -12.33 -9.46 15.84
CA ASP A 326 -11.25 -10.45 15.70
C ASP A 326 -11.70 -11.62 14.79
N PHE A 327 -11.48 -11.46 13.49
CA PHE A 327 -11.79 -12.50 12.51
C PHE A 327 -10.86 -13.73 12.59
N ASN A 328 -9.80 -13.68 13.39
CA ASN A 328 -8.97 -14.86 13.69
C ASN A 328 -9.76 -15.94 14.46
N GLN A 329 -10.86 -15.53 15.13
CA GLN A 329 -11.80 -16.43 15.82
C GLN A 329 -12.84 -17.08 14.88
N TRP A 330 -12.90 -16.65 13.62
CA TRP A 330 -13.85 -17.24 12.67
C TRP A 330 -13.39 -18.62 12.20
N PRO A 331 -14.31 -19.47 11.70
CA PRO A 331 -13.91 -20.70 11.03
C PRO A 331 -12.88 -20.43 9.96
N ILE A 332 -11.78 -21.17 9.95
CA ILE A 332 -10.54 -20.89 9.20
C ILE A 332 -10.74 -20.62 7.70
N PHE A 333 -11.80 -21.14 7.10
CA PHE A 333 -12.16 -20.90 5.71
C PHE A 333 -12.34 -19.40 5.43
N ALA A 334 -13.06 -18.68 6.30
CA ALA A 334 -13.36 -17.26 6.09
C ALA A 334 -12.11 -16.37 6.09
N PRO A 335 -11.19 -16.42 7.10
CA PRO A 335 -9.97 -15.65 7.07
C PRO A 335 -9.03 -16.02 5.90
N LEU A 336 -8.92 -17.31 5.54
CA LEU A 336 -8.11 -17.73 4.40
C LEU A 336 -8.67 -17.22 3.08
N TRP A 337 -9.99 -17.19 2.91
CA TRP A 337 -10.63 -16.60 1.73
C TRP A 337 -10.34 -15.11 1.63
N MET A 338 -10.39 -14.38 2.76
CA MET A 338 -10.04 -12.96 2.81
C MET A 338 -8.58 -12.71 2.41
N LEU A 339 -7.63 -13.51 2.92
CA LEU A 339 -6.22 -13.44 2.52
C LEU A 339 -6.02 -13.77 1.03
N LEU A 340 -6.76 -14.72 0.48
CA LEU A 340 -6.72 -14.98 -0.97
C LEU A 340 -7.21 -13.76 -1.77
N LEU A 341 -8.27 -13.10 -1.31
CA LEU A 341 -8.79 -11.90 -1.96
C LEU A 341 -7.78 -10.74 -1.90
N SER A 342 -7.02 -10.58 -0.82
CA SER A 342 -5.96 -9.55 -0.75
C SER A 342 -4.91 -9.74 -1.84
N CYS A 343 -4.64 -10.99 -2.26
CA CYS A 343 -3.73 -11.22 -3.38
C CYS A 343 -4.24 -10.66 -4.71
N ILE A 344 -5.55 -10.61 -4.94
CA ILE A 344 -6.12 -10.46 -6.30
C ILE A 344 -7.09 -9.29 -6.47
N ALA A 345 -7.67 -8.76 -5.39
CA ALA A 345 -8.84 -7.89 -5.49
C ALA A 345 -8.54 -6.38 -5.62
N ALA A 346 -7.29 -5.95 -5.70
CA ALA A 346 -6.96 -4.55 -5.97
C ALA A 346 -6.82 -4.26 -7.48
N SER A 347 -7.30 -3.09 -7.92
CA SER A 347 -7.14 -2.67 -9.32
C SER A 347 -5.76 -2.06 -9.59
N SER A 348 -5.27 -2.18 -10.81
CA SER A 348 -4.08 -1.45 -11.27
C SER A 348 -4.33 0.06 -11.22
N GLY A 349 -3.35 0.82 -10.71
CA GLY A 349 -3.51 2.27 -10.53
C GLY A 349 -4.37 2.66 -9.33
N SER A 350 -4.61 1.72 -8.40
CA SER A 350 -5.13 1.94 -7.04
C SER A 350 -3.99 2.03 -6.04
N THR A 351 -4.30 2.35 -4.78
CA THR A 351 -3.35 2.38 -3.67
C THR A 351 -3.08 1.01 -3.05
N GLY A 352 -3.91 -0.02 -3.33
CA GLY A 352 -3.75 -1.38 -2.82
C GLY A 352 -2.54 -2.14 -3.37
N GLY A 353 -2.11 -3.19 -2.70
CA GLY A 353 -0.99 -4.06 -3.05
C GLY A 353 -1.35 -5.28 -3.91
N GLY A 354 -0.64 -6.38 -3.72
CA GLY A 354 -0.93 -7.70 -4.29
C GLY A 354 -0.67 -7.86 -5.79
N ILE A 355 -1.20 -8.95 -6.34
CA ILE A 355 -1.04 -9.36 -7.75
C ILE A 355 -1.79 -8.43 -8.71
N LYS A 356 -2.88 -7.83 -8.26
CA LYS A 356 -3.84 -7.00 -9.02
C LYS A 356 -4.82 -7.81 -9.88
N MET A 357 -6.05 -7.30 -9.95
CA MET A 357 -7.15 -7.95 -10.67
C MET A 357 -6.84 -8.14 -12.16
N ILE A 358 -6.20 -7.18 -12.82
CA ILE A 358 -5.89 -7.29 -14.25
C ILE A 358 -4.99 -8.49 -14.56
N ARG A 359 -3.99 -8.76 -13.69
CA ARG A 359 -3.10 -9.92 -13.88
C ARG A 359 -3.86 -11.23 -13.69
N THR A 360 -4.76 -11.27 -12.70
CA THR A 360 -5.66 -12.41 -12.46
C THR A 360 -6.56 -12.66 -13.69
N LEU A 361 -7.16 -11.62 -14.26
CA LEU A 361 -7.96 -11.73 -15.49
C LEU A 361 -7.13 -12.25 -16.67
N VAL A 362 -5.87 -11.80 -16.83
CA VAL A 362 -4.96 -12.33 -17.85
C VAL A 362 -4.71 -13.81 -17.63
N LEU A 363 -4.44 -14.25 -16.40
CA LEU A 363 -4.16 -15.66 -16.06
C LEU A 363 -5.37 -16.56 -16.34
N VAL A 364 -6.56 -16.17 -15.89
CA VAL A 364 -7.79 -16.94 -16.12
C VAL A 364 -8.08 -17.09 -17.62
N LYS A 365 -7.93 -16.00 -18.38
CA LYS A 365 -8.10 -16.05 -19.83
C LYS A 365 -7.01 -16.85 -20.52
N GLN A 366 -5.76 -16.80 -20.04
CA GLN A 366 -4.68 -17.62 -20.59
C GLN A 366 -4.92 -19.11 -20.34
N ALA A 367 -5.36 -19.49 -19.15
CA ALA A 367 -5.73 -20.87 -18.83
C ALA A 367 -6.84 -21.37 -19.77
N GLY A 368 -7.91 -20.57 -19.96
CA GLY A 368 -8.96 -20.89 -20.93
C GLY A 368 -8.46 -21.02 -22.36
N ARG A 369 -7.49 -20.17 -22.76
CA ARG A 369 -6.86 -20.23 -24.08
C ARG A 369 -6.05 -21.51 -24.28
N GLU A 370 -5.34 -21.99 -23.25
CA GLU A 370 -4.59 -23.24 -23.31
C GLU A 370 -5.54 -24.46 -23.45
N PHE A 371 -6.69 -24.47 -22.75
CA PHE A 371 -7.70 -25.52 -22.96
C PHE A 371 -8.20 -25.59 -24.40
N VAL A 372 -8.48 -24.42 -25.01
CA VAL A 372 -8.88 -24.36 -26.42
C VAL A 372 -7.77 -24.92 -27.35
N LYS A 373 -6.51 -24.58 -27.06
CA LYS A 373 -5.36 -25.05 -27.83
C LYS A 373 -5.12 -26.56 -27.71
N LEU A 374 -5.38 -27.14 -26.54
CA LEU A 374 -5.29 -28.58 -26.33
C LEU A 374 -6.32 -29.35 -27.19
N LEU A 375 -7.53 -28.78 -27.35
CA LEU A 375 -8.59 -29.38 -28.16
C LEU A 375 -8.46 -29.05 -29.66
N HIS A 376 -7.97 -27.85 -29.98
CA HIS A 376 -7.84 -27.31 -31.32
C HIS A 376 -6.47 -26.66 -31.52
N PRO A 377 -5.39 -27.42 -31.78
CA PRO A 377 -4.01 -26.89 -31.82
C PRO A 377 -3.78 -25.79 -32.86
N ALA A 378 -4.54 -25.79 -33.96
CA ALA A 378 -4.45 -24.79 -35.02
C ALA A 378 -5.33 -23.53 -34.77
N ALA A 379 -6.08 -23.48 -33.69
CA ALA A 379 -6.99 -22.35 -33.42
C ALA A 379 -6.22 -21.06 -33.16
N ILE A 380 -6.55 -20.00 -33.88
CA ILE A 380 -6.07 -18.64 -33.64
C ILE A 380 -7.03 -17.99 -32.64
N ASN A 381 -6.60 -17.92 -31.37
CA ASN A 381 -7.39 -17.38 -30.28
C ASN A 381 -6.67 -16.17 -29.62
N PRO A 382 -6.87 -14.92 -30.14
CA PRO A 382 -6.26 -13.73 -29.55
C PRO A 382 -6.89 -13.42 -28.20
N MET A 383 -6.04 -13.15 -27.19
CA MET A 383 -6.52 -12.73 -25.86
C MET A 383 -7.08 -11.31 -25.93
N LYS A 384 -8.31 -11.11 -25.41
CA LYS A 384 -8.95 -9.78 -25.34
C LYS A 384 -9.41 -9.48 -23.91
N ILE A 385 -9.13 -8.27 -23.42
CA ILE A 385 -9.66 -7.73 -22.15
C ILE A 385 -10.23 -6.35 -22.46
N GLY A 386 -11.48 -6.09 -22.06
CA GLY A 386 -12.14 -4.81 -22.31
C GLY A 386 -12.21 -4.43 -23.80
N GLY A 387 -12.28 -5.40 -24.71
CA GLY A 387 -12.26 -5.17 -26.17
C GLY A 387 -10.86 -5.00 -26.78
N HIS A 388 -9.81 -4.82 -25.98
CA HIS A 388 -8.43 -4.65 -26.46
C HIS A 388 -7.67 -5.98 -26.52
N VAL A 389 -6.88 -6.18 -27.59
CA VAL A 389 -6.03 -7.36 -27.75
C VAL A 389 -4.79 -7.22 -26.88
N ILE A 390 -4.53 -8.22 -26.03
CA ILE A 390 -3.35 -8.29 -25.17
C ILE A 390 -2.25 -9.07 -25.91
N SER A 391 -1.05 -8.48 -26.01
CA SER A 391 0.09 -9.13 -26.65
C SER A 391 0.63 -10.30 -25.82
N ASN A 392 1.21 -11.29 -26.47
CA ASN A 392 1.83 -12.43 -25.79
C ASN A 392 3.00 -12.00 -24.88
N SER A 393 3.71 -10.92 -25.20
CA SER A 393 4.77 -10.38 -24.34
C SER A 393 4.25 -9.93 -22.96
N VAL A 394 3.06 -9.33 -22.92
CA VAL A 394 2.39 -8.98 -21.64
C VAL A 394 2.01 -10.23 -20.87
N VAL A 395 1.47 -11.26 -21.56
CA VAL A 395 1.12 -12.54 -20.93
C VAL A 395 2.34 -13.19 -20.28
N PHE A 396 3.47 -13.27 -20.99
CA PHE A 396 4.71 -13.84 -20.45
C PHE A 396 5.27 -13.00 -19.27
N SER A 397 5.16 -11.68 -19.33
CA SER A 397 5.54 -10.82 -18.20
C SER A 397 4.68 -11.09 -16.97
N VAL A 398 3.37 -11.30 -17.14
CA VAL A 398 2.46 -11.66 -16.02
C VAL A 398 2.80 -13.03 -15.47
N LEU A 399 3.07 -14.04 -16.30
CA LEU A 399 3.47 -15.38 -15.84
C LEU A 399 4.80 -15.32 -15.05
N GLY A 400 5.78 -14.57 -15.53
CA GLY A 400 7.04 -14.34 -14.83
C GLY A 400 6.83 -13.64 -13.48
N PHE A 401 5.95 -12.63 -13.41
CA PHE A 401 5.59 -11.95 -12.17
C PHE A 401 4.98 -12.92 -11.15
N ILE A 402 4.00 -13.72 -11.57
CA ILE A 402 3.32 -14.69 -10.70
C ILE A 402 4.30 -15.74 -10.16
N PHE A 403 5.19 -16.24 -11.01
CA PHE A 403 6.23 -17.17 -10.58
C PHE A 403 7.11 -16.56 -9.46
N LEU A 404 7.61 -15.34 -9.68
CA LEU A 404 8.44 -14.65 -8.68
C LEU A 404 7.65 -14.29 -7.42
N TYR A 405 6.36 -13.96 -7.54
CA TYR A 405 5.50 -13.69 -6.41
C TYR A 405 5.41 -14.93 -5.49
N PHE A 406 5.03 -16.08 -6.03
CA PHE A 406 4.93 -17.31 -5.23
C PHE A 406 6.28 -17.77 -4.70
N MET A 407 7.36 -17.63 -5.47
CA MET A 407 8.72 -17.93 -5.00
C MET A 407 9.13 -17.02 -3.85
N SER A 408 8.82 -15.73 -3.91
CA SER A 408 9.09 -14.79 -2.80
C SER A 408 8.28 -15.15 -1.56
N VAL A 409 6.98 -15.44 -1.70
CA VAL A 409 6.13 -15.90 -0.59
C VAL A 409 6.71 -17.16 0.03
N ALA A 410 7.03 -18.17 -0.77
CA ALA A 410 7.59 -19.42 -0.27
C ALA A 410 8.92 -19.20 0.47
N THR A 411 9.86 -18.50 -0.16
CA THR A 411 11.20 -18.26 0.41
C THR A 411 11.13 -17.50 1.74
N LEU A 412 10.35 -16.43 1.81
CA LEU A 412 10.21 -15.62 3.02
C LEU A 412 9.44 -16.37 4.12
N THR A 413 8.41 -17.17 3.76
CA THR A 413 7.71 -18.04 4.71
C THR A 413 8.66 -19.08 5.29
N PHE A 414 9.48 -19.74 4.46
CA PHE A 414 10.49 -20.69 4.98
C PHE A 414 11.53 -20.03 5.89
N ALA A 415 11.92 -18.78 5.61
CA ALA A 415 12.80 -18.03 6.51
C ALA A 415 12.16 -17.81 7.90
N LEU A 416 10.87 -17.50 7.96
CA LEU A 416 10.14 -17.38 9.23
C LEU A 416 9.98 -18.74 9.93
N LEU A 417 9.71 -19.82 9.19
CA LEU A 417 9.59 -21.18 9.76
C LEU A 417 10.91 -21.66 10.36
N ILE A 418 12.04 -21.41 9.69
CA ILE A 418 13.38 -21.75 10.21
C ILE A 418 13.67 -20.98 11.50
N SER A 419 13.13 -19.78 11.67
CA SER A 419 13.26 -18.99 12.90
C SER A 419 12.36 -19.46 14.05
N GLY A 420 11.54 -20.51 13.83
CA GLY A 420 10.70 -21.12 14.86
C GLY A 420 9.26 -20.58 14.93
N LEU A 421 8.83 -19.73 13.99
CA LEU A 421 7.44 -19.27 13.93
C LEU A 421 6.53 -20.40 13.40
N ASP A 422 5.32 -20.51 13.91
CA ASP A 422 4.33 -21.48 13.42
C ASP A 422 3.87 -21.18 11.99
N PHE A 423 3.37 -22.19 11.28
CA PHE A 423 3.05 -22.08 9.85
C PHE A 423 1.94 -21.03 9.57
N ILE A 424 0.89 -21.00 10.38
CA ILE A 424 -0.24 -20.07 10.16
C ILE A 424 0.24 -18.63 10.31
N SER A 425 0.97 -18.32 11.38
CA SER A 425 1.53 -16.98 11.62
C SER A 425 2.57 -16.62 10.56
N ALA A 426 3.49 -17.53 10.21
CA ALA A 426 4.55 -17.28 9.23
C ALA A 426 3.98 -17.02 7.82
N PHE A 427 3.10 -17.91 7.33
CA PHE A 427 2.52 -17.79 6.00
C PHE A 427 1.62 -16.55 5.88
N SER A 428 0.73 -16.33 6.86
CA SER A 428 -0.18 -15.19 6.81
C SER A 428 0.53 -13.86 7.02
N ALA A 429 1.59 -13.79 7.86
CA ALA A 429 2.43 -12.60 7.98
C ALA A 429 3.09 -12.21 6.65
N ILE A 430 3.65 -13.19 5.93
CA ILE A 430 4.28 -12.92 4.63
C ILE A 430 3.24 -12.51 3.60
N ILE A 431 2.07 -13.18 3.53
CA ILE A 431 0.99 -12.76 2.61
C ILE A 431 0.52 -11.34 2.94
N ALA A 432 0.27 -11.03 4.22
CA ALA A 432 -0.15 -9.70 4.64
C ALA A 432 0.91 -8.63 4.33
N CYS A 433 2.20 -8.90 4.57
CA CYS A 433 3.28 -7.96 4.30
C CYS A 433 3.56 -7.78 2.80
N ILE A 434 3.56 -8.85 1.99
CA ILE A 434 3.85 -8.75 0.55
C ILE A 434 2.69 -8.14 -0.24
N ASN A 435 1.45 -8.29 0.25
CA ASN A 435 0.28 -7.61 -0.31
C ASN A 435 0.09 -6.19 0.26
N ASN A 436 0.83 -5.83 1.31
CA ASN A 436 0.66 -4.59 2.06
C ASN A 436 -0.74 -4.47 2.67
N ALA A 437 -1.25 -5.56 3.27
CA ALA A 437 -2.61 -5.67 3.82
C ALA A 437 -2.69 -5.59 5.36
N GLY A 438 -1.56 -5.62 6.07
CA GLY A 438 -1.44 -5.41 7.51
C GLY A 438 -1.65 -6.67 8.36
N PRO A 439 -2.87 -6.98 8.80
CA PRO A 439 -3.09 -8.10 9.70
C PRO A 439 -2.96 -9.44 8.98
N GLY A 440 -2.24 -10.39 9.63
CA GLY A 440 -2.22 -11.79 9.26
C GLY A 440 -3.21 -12.61 10.09
N LEU A 441 -2.79 -13.83 10.47
CA LEU A 441 -3.53 -14.75 11.33
C LEU A 441 -2.59 -15.28 12.43
N GLY A 442 -3.14 -15.96 13.41
CA GLY A 442 -2.36 -16.47 14.54
C GLY A 442 -1.77 -15.35 15.38
N LEU A 443 -0.46 -15.37 15.60
CA LEU A 443 0.25 -14.37 16.42
C LEU A 443 0.18 -12.95 15.85
N VAL A 444 0.02 -12.80 14.54
CA VAL A 444 -0.06 -11.51 13.84
C VAL A 444 -1.49 -11.19 13.37
N GLY A 445 -2.49 -11.77 14.03
CA GLY A 445 -3.90 -11.58 13.75
C GLY A 445 -4.41 -10.17 14.07
N PRO A 446 -5.69 -9.87 13.73
CA PRO A 446 -6.25 -8.51 13.83
C PRO A 446 -6.40 -7.99 15.26
N ALA A 447 -6.47 -8.86 16.26
CA ALA A 447 -6.48 -8.49 17.68
C ALA A 447 -5.06 -8.48 18.31
N ASN A 448 -4.05 -8.85 17.56
CA ASN A 448 -2.65 -8.89 17.95
C ASN A 448 -1.83 -7.90 17.11
N ASN A 449 -0.50 -7.92 17.32
CA ASN A 449 0.42 -7.10 16.56
C ASN A 449 1.72 -7.85 16.28
N TYR A 450 2.66 -7.20 15.60
CA TYR A 450 3.95 -7.80 15.22
C TYR A 450 5.04 -7.65 16.31
N GLY A 451 4.76 -7.01 17.45
CA GLY A 451 5.71 -6.78 18.52
C GLY A 451 6.21 -8.05 19.23
N ALA A 452 5.52 -9.19 19.07
CA ALA A 452 5.97 -10.47 19.59
C ALA A 452 7.02 -11.17 18.71
N LEU A 453 7.31 -10.64 17.51
CA LEU A 453 8.29 -11.20 16.59
C LEU A 453 9.72 -10.87 17.04
N THR A 454 10.66 -11.76 16.72
CA THR A 454 12.09 -11.48 16.90
C THR A 454 12.58 -10.48 15.85
N ASP A 455 13.70 -9.79 16.10
CA ASP A 455 14.31 -8.84 15.15
C ASP A 455 14.47 -9.44 13.75
N PHE A 456 14.94 -10.69 13.67
CA PHE A 456 15.09 -11.38 12.37
C PHE A 456 13.74 -11.52 11.64
N GLN A 457 12.69 -11.95 12.36
CA GLN A 457 11.34 -12.09 11.78
C GLN A 457 10.78 -10.74 11.34
N THR A 458 11.00 -9.70 12.14
CA THR A 458 10.61 -8.32 11.84
C THR A 458 11.29 -7.80 10.56
N TRP A 459 12.60 -8.06 10.39
CA TRP A 459 13.31 -7.70 9.15
C TRP A 459 12.86 -8.49 7.92
N VAL A 460 12.50 -9.78 8.08
CA VAL A 460 11.93 -10.58 6.98
C VAL A 460 10.58 -10.01 6.54
N CYS A 461 9.71 -9.66 7.49
CA CYS A 461 8.43 -9.00 7.20
C CYS A 461 8.63 -7.62 6.56
N THR A 462 9.58 -6.82 7.06
CA THR A 462 9.96 -5.52 6.47
C THR A 462 10.41 -5.64 5.02
N ALA A 463 11.23 -6.64 4.71
CA ALA A 463 11.64 -6.92 3.34
C ALA A 463 10.45 -7.34 2.45
N ALA A 464 9.51 -8.13 2.98
CA ALA A 464 8.29 -8.50 2.27
C ALA A 464 7.44 -7.27 1.92
N MET A 465 7.27 -6.31 2.85
CA MET A 465 6.55 -5.05 2.60
C MET A 465 7.17 -4.25 1.45
N LEU A 466 8.49 -4.12 1.44
CA LEU A 466 9.22 -3.40 0.39
C LEU A 466 9.09 -4.09 -0.97
N ILE A 467 9.26 -5.42 -1.01
CA ILE A 467 9.14 -6.23 -2.22
C ILE A 467 7.72 -6.12 -2.80
N GLY A 468 6.71 -6.19 -1.95
CA GLY A 468 5.31 -6.05 -2.34
C GLY A 468 5.01 -4.68 -2.93
N ARG A 469 5.39 -3.61 -2.21
CA ARG A 469 5.09 -2.22 -2.61
C ARG A 469 5.72 -1.82 -3.93
N LEU A 470 6.98 -2.20 -4.16
CA LEU A 470 7.73 -1.82 -5.36
C LEU A 470 7.50 -2.77 -6.54
N GLU A 471 6.56 -3.68 -6.43
CA GLU A 471 6.42 -4.79 -7.37
C GLU A 471 7.74 -5.61 -7.51
N ILE A 472 7.67 -6.85 -7.29
CA ILE A 472 8.78 -7.82 -7.11
C ILE A 472 9.95 -7.60 -8.09
N PHE A 473 9.66 -7.34 -9.38
CA PHE A 473 10.70 -7.11 -10.38
C PHE A 473 11.61 -5.92 -10.07
N THR A 474 11.06 -4.84 -9.54
CA THR A 474 11.79 -3.59 -9.25
C THR A 474 12.86 -3.80 -8.19
N VAL A 475 12.57 -4.64 -7.19
CA VAL A 475 13.51 -4.96 -6.12
C VAL A 475 14.47 -6.08 -6.54
N LEU A 476 13.93 -7.20 -7.07
CA LEU A 476 14.76 -8.36 -7.37
C LEU A 476 15.78 -8.13 -8.49
N ILE A 477 15.51 -7.21 -9.43
CA ILE A 477 16.48 -6.88 -10.50
C ILE A 477 17.81 -6.37 -9.93
N LEU A 478 17.80 -5.68 -8.77
CA LEU A 478 19.01 -5.18 -8.12
C LEU A 478 19.94 -6.29 -7.65
N PHE A 479 19.41 -7.48 -7.36
CA PHE A 479 20.16 -8.64 -6.93
C PHE A 479 20.69 -9.48 -8.09
N THR A 480 20.36 -9.12 -9.34
CA THR A 480 20.84 -9.85 -10.51
C THR A 480 22.22 -9.36 -10.96
N PRO A 481 23.15 -10.26 -11.37
CA PRO A 481 24.45 -9.84 -11.92
C PRO A 481 24.32 -8.95 -13.15
N HIS A 482 23.26 -9.10 -13.95
CA HIS A 482 23.00 -8.32 -15.15
C HIS A 482 22.75 -6.83 -14.85
N PHE A 483 22.23 -6.51 -13.67
CA PHE A 483 22.03 -5.12 -13.24
C PHE A 483 23.37 -4.37 -13.06
N TRP A 484 24.39 -5.05 -12.52
CA TRP A 484 25.69 -4.46 -12.19
C TRP A 484 26.71 -4.54 -13.33
N ARG A 485 26.51 -5.45 -14.29
CA ARG A 485 27.37 -5.52 -15.48
C ARG A 485 27.14 -4.29 -16.38
N ARG A 486 28.23 -3.73 -16.89
CA ARG A 486 28.22 -2.55 -17.78
C ARG A 486 27.67 -2.89 -19.16
#